data_aaa9e5657cc2e7e2ef92288f1f8c0d10
#
_entry.id   aaa9e5657cc2e7e2ef92288f1f8c0d10
#
_cell.length_a   1.000
_cell.length_b   1.000
_cell.length_c   1.000
_cell.angle_alpha   90.00
_cell.angle_beta   90.00
_cell.angle_gamma   90.00
#
_symmetry.space_group_name_H-M   'P 1'
#
loop_
_entity.id
_entity.type
_entity.pdbx_description
1 polymer ?
#
loop_
_entity_poly.entity_id
_entity_poly.type
_entity_poly.pdbx_seq_one_letter_code
_entity_poly.pdbx_strand_id
1 'polypeptide(L)'
;MNTQENLKAEFQKAFKYHVDGNLDKAEKLYKNILKQAPSHFDTLRHLGISYQDRQMFEIAERYYLKAYKINPKHFSILNNLGTIKFLQFKMDEALEFYKKAFKENPNFVPVINNISSFYHRLMRDEECMKFSKLALSLEPNSLTTKVNYAKALTISGSPDDAHEAIKMFQSIVKDHPDSNNYKNLATAYRNAGNLNESHSCFIKALDCDPNDTGAFFNLSASKLNEPNDEVLIEFIKKLRSKNLVYSDKGAIAFALYNNYHKLNNFEKAGKFLLLGNKFMDNWIKTSIDEEEEFLDEIKEIFSIEYIKKNKLSSDLDLSNKPEPIFILGMPRSGTTLCEQILSSHSSVFGGGELQSFVDVSEIGQTTNVKAHDIIQYKNKLTKMTKELLERKRKTYIEKLKKIAPNAQYVTDKLPHNFVLIGFIKILFPKAKIIYCKRDKTDNCFSLYTHKFVDKSHGYCYNQKILGKYYNLHLKLMNHWLKIFKDEIYTLNHENLINNQEKYTREILDYCKLDWEPACLEFYKTKREVQTASNEQVREPINKKSVSGWKKYESILEPLKKYLNENND
;
A
#
# COMPACT_ATOMS: atom_id res chain seq x y z
N MET A 1 15.20 -46.44 -27.86
CA MET A 1 15.22 -45.51 -26.75
C MET A 1 13.90 -45.57 -25.99
N ASN A 2 13.97 -45.76 -24.68
CA ASN A 2 12.78 -45.91 -23.84
C ASN A 2 11.95 -44.60 -23.88
N THR A 3 10.65 -44.70 -24.01
CA THR A 3 9.71 -43.52 -24.13
C THR A 3 9.94 -42.49 -23.00
N GLN A 4 10.33 -42.98 -21.81
CA GLN A 4 10.66 -42.11 -20.67
C GLN A 4 11.97 -41.32 -20.85
N GLU A 5 13.01 -41.91 -21.46
CA GLU A 5 14.26 -41.19 -21.74
C GLU A 5 14.07 -40.11 -22.79
N ASN A 6 13.22 -40.35 -23.77
CA ASN A 6 12.90 -39.38 -24.81
C ASN A 6 12.11 -38.19 -24.23
N LEU A 7 11.12 -38.45 -23.37
CA LEU A 7 10.36 -37.40 -22.67
C LEU A 7 11.27 -36.52 -21.77
N LYS A 8 12.23 -37.16 -21.07
CA LYS A 8 13.21 -36.45 -20.23
C LYS A 8 14.12 -35.53 -21.06
N ALA A 9 14.62 -36.03 -22.20
CA ALA A 9 15.47 -35.23 -23.10
C ALA A 9 14.68 -34.07 -23.71
N GLU A 10 13.43 -34.28 -24.12
CA GLU A 10 12.55 -33.27 -24.67
C GLU A 10 12.22 -32.20 -23.61
N PHE A 11 11.99 -32.59 -22.36
CA PHE A 11 11.79 -31.68 -21.24
C PHE A 11 13.02 -30.83 -20.96
N GLN A 12 14.21 -31.40 -20.91
CA GLN A 12 15.46 -30.67 -20.71
C GLN A 12 15.69 -29.64 -21.82
N LYS A 13 15.39 -30.00 -23.07
CA LYS A 13 15.45 -29.06 -24.21
C LYS A 13 14.46 -27.92 -24.07
N ALA A 14 13.23 -28.22 -23.68
CA ALA A 14 12.19 -27.20 -23.43
C ALA A 14 12.60 -26.26 -22.28
N PHE A 15 13.12 -26.82 -21.20
CA PHE A 15 13.61 -26.05 -20.05
C PHE A 15 14.78 -25.14 -20.42
N LYS A 16 15.72 -25.60 -21.24
CA LYS A 16 16.81 -24.75 -21.76
C LYS A 16 16.26 -23.56 -22.54
N TYR A 17 15.34 -23.78 -23.47
CA TYR A 17 14.71 -22.68 -24.19
C TYR A 17 13.97 -21.71 -23.26
N HIS A 18 13.38 -22.22 -22.20
CA HIS A 18 12.69 -21.39 -21.20
C HIS A 18 13.69 -20.48 -20.47
N VAL A 19 14.81 -21.02 -19.98
CA VAL A 19 15.88 -20.28 -19.31
C VAL A 19 16.53 -19.26 -20.24
N ASP A 20 16.72 -19.62 -21.52
CA ASP A 20 17.26 -18.72 -22.55
C ASP A 20 16.24 -17.64 -23.01
N GLY A 21 15.06 -17.55 -22.37
CA GLY A 21 14.01 -16.56 -22.68
C GLY A 21 13.22 -16.85 -23.97
N ASN A 22 13.48 -17.98 -24.65
CA ASN A 22 12.77 -18.36 -25.88
C ASN A 22 11.45 -19.09 -25.53
N LEU A 23 10.53 -18.34 -24.93
CA LEU A 23 9.30 -18.88 -24.36
C LEU A 23 8.40 -19.56 -25.39
N ASP A 24 8.40 -19.12 -26.66
CA ASP A 24 7.57 -19.73 -27.71
C ASP A 24 8.04 -21.14 -28.09
N LYS A 25 9.35 -21.34 -28.19
CA LYS A 25 9.93 -22.67 -28.44
C LYS A 25 9.75 -23.59 -27.24
N ALA A 26 9.94 -23.06 -26.03
CA ALA A 26 9.71 -23.80 -24.80
C ALA A 26 8.26 -24.26 -24.70
N GLU A 27 7.29 -23.39 -24.92
CA GLU A 27 5.86 -23.70 -24.90
C GLU A 27 5.48 -24.81 -25.89
N LYS A 28 5.99 -24.73 -27.14
CA LYS A 28 5.73 -25.75 -28.17
C LYS A 28 6.20 -27.13 -27.72
N LEU A 29 7.40 -27.22 -27.15
CA LEU A 29 7.94 -28.49 -26.65
C LEU A 29 7.17 -28.98 -25.42
N TYR A 30 6.89 -28.11 -24.44
CA TYR A 30 6.09 -28.50 -23.29
C TYR A 30 4.70 -29.04 -23.72
N LYS A 31 4.04 -28.40 -24.67
CA LYS A 31 2.75 -28.88 -25.20
C LYS A 31 2.87 -30.24 -25.91
N ASN A 32 3.99 -30.49 -26.61
CA ASN A 32 4.23 -31.77 -27.24
C ASN A 32 4.42 -32.89 -26.19
N ILE A 33 5.15 -32.64 -25.13
CA ILE A 33 5.31 -33.57 -24.00
C ILE A 33 3.92 -33.87 -23.39
N LEU A 34 3.09 -32.86 -23.16
CA LEU A 34 1.75 -33.05 -22.58
C LEU A 34 0.76 -33.77 -23.50
N LYS A 35 0.99 -33.81 -24.83
CA LYS A 35 0.22 -34.67 -25.75
C LYS A 35 0.53 -36.15 -25.53
N GLN A 36 1.79 -36.50 -25.18
CA GLN A 36 2.25 -37.85 -24.94
C GLN A 36 2.03 -38.26 -23.48
N ALA A 37 2.22 -37.35 -22.55
CA ALA A 37 2.09 -37.56 -21.11
C ALA A 37 1.30 -36.42 -20.45
N PRO A 38 -0.05 -36.43 -20.50
CA PRO A 38 -0.90 -35.33 -20.03
C PRO A 38 -0.77 -35.00 -18.54
N SER A 39 -0.30 -35.96 -17.73
CA SER A 39 -0.07 -35.83 -16.29
C SER A 39 1.41 -35.63 -15.92
N HIS A 40 2.28 -35.24 -16.87
CA HIS A 40 3.68 -34.97 -16.55
C HIS A 40 3.81 -33.71 -15.68
N PHE A 41 4.00 -33.92 -14.39
CA PHE A 41 3.96 -32.87 -13.34
C PHE A 41 4.87 -31.67 -13.63
N ASP A 42 6.16 -31.95 -13.90
CA ASP A 42 7.15 -30.90 -14.14
C ASP A 42 6.82 -30.07 -15.39
N THR A 43 6.34 -30.71 -16.45
CA THR A 43 5.94 -29.99 -17.67
C THR A 43 4.74 -29.09 -17.43
N LEU A 44 3.73 -29.54 -16.69
CA LEU A 44 2.59 -28.68 -16.31
C LEU A 44 3.05 -27.49 -15.50
N ARG A 45 3.93 -27.71 -14.53
CA ARG A 45 4.46 -26.65 -13.66
C ARG A 45 5.29 -25.63 -14.47
N HIS A 46 6.23 -26.07 -15.30
CA HIS A 46 7.08 -25.17 -16.09
C HIS A 46 6.33 -24.46 -17.20
N LEU A 47 5.31 -25.09 -17.79
CA LEU A 47 4.43 -24.40 -18.73
C LEU A 47 3.60 -23.31 -18.02
N GLY A 48 3.18 -23.56 -16.79
CA GLY A 48 2.57 -22.54 -15.93
C GLY A 48 3.52 -21.36 -15.68
N ILE A 49 4.80 -21.62 -15.36
CA ILE A 49 5.82 -20.57 -15.19
C ILE A 49 5.99 -19.78 -16.48
N SER A 50 6.11 -20.43 -17.64
CA SER A 50 6.23 -19.76 -18.94
C SER A 50 5.07 -18.81 -19.26
N TYR A 51 3.84 -19.15 -18.86
CA TYR A 51 2.70 -18.25 -19.00
C TYR A 51 2.70 -17.14 -17.94
N GLN A 52 3.18 -17.42 -16.72
CA GLN A 52 3.34 -16.40 -15.67
C GLN A 52 4.35 -15.34 -16.11
N ASP A 53 5.48 -15.72 -16.71
CA ASP A 53 6.51 -14.80 -17.20
C ASP A 53 5.98 -13.87 -18.32
N ARG A 54 4.98 -14.34 -19.06
CA ARG A 54 4.23 -13.56 -20.05
C ARG A 54 3.06 -12.77 -19.44
N GLN A 55 2.90 -12.77 -18.13
CA GLN A 55 1.79 -12.14 -17.39
C GLN A 55 0.39 -12.67 -17.77
N MET A 56 0.32 -13.90 -18.30
CA MET A 56 -0.94 -14.58 -18.66
C MET A 56 -1.45 -15.40 -17.46
N PHE A 57 -1.80 -14.72 -16.39
CA PHE A 57 -2.01 -15.30 -15.06
C PHE A 57 -3.14 -16.35 -15.01
N GLU A 58 -4.23 -16.15 -15.72
CA GLU A 58 -5.35 -17.10 -15.76
C GLU A 58 -4.97 -18.40 -16.46
N ILE A 59 -4.09 -18.33 -17.46
CA ILE A 59 -3.60 -19.53 -18.16
C ILE A 59 -2.58 -20.26 -17.28
N ALA A 60 -1.66 -19.52 -16.67
CA ALA A 60 -0.69 -20.07 -15.73
C ALA A 60 -1.39 -20.81 -14.59
N GLU A 61 -2.42 -20.21 -13.99
CA GLU A 61 -3.22 -20.82 -12.91
C GLU A 61 -3.84 -22.16 -13.34
N ARG A 62 -4.41 -22.22 -14.55
CA ARG A 62 -5.00 -23.48 -15.07
C ARG A 62 -3.97 -24.60 -15.14
N TYR A 63 -2.73 -24.33 -15.56
CA TYR A 63 -1.69 -25.34 -15.61
C TYR A 63 -1.20 -25.71 -14.20
N TYR A 64 -1.05 -24.76 -13.30
CA TYR A 64 -0.70 -25.03 -11.90
C TYR A 64 -1.77 -25.86 -11.19
N LEU A 65 -3.06 -25.61 -11.43
CA LEU A 65 -4.14 -26.40 -10.86
C LEU A 65 -4.15 -27.85 -11.40
N LYS A 66 -3.76 -28.07 -12.68
CA LYS A 66 -3.58 -29.43 -13.21
C LYS A 66 -2.42 -30.14 -12.49
N ALA A 67 -1.29 -29.46 -12.28
CA ALA A 67 -0.17 -30.02 -11.52
C ALA A 67 -0.55 -30.29 -10.05
N TYR A 68 -1.28 -29.37 -9.43
CA TYR A 68 -1.77 -29.52 -8.06
C TYR A 68 -2.68 -30.75 -7.88
N LYS A 69 -3.55 -31.06 -8.85
CA LYS A 69 -4.38 -32.29 -8.82
C LYS A 69 -3.55 -33.57 -8.81
N ILE A 70 -2.36 -33.57 -9.39
CA ILE A 70 -1.46 -34.73 -9.43
C ILE A 70 -0.73 -34.88 -8.09
N ASN A 71 -0.21 -33.78 -7.54
CA ASN A 71 0.47 -33.77 -6.24
C ASN A 71 0.09 -32.55 -5.41
N PRO A 72 -1.00 -32.64 -4.59
CA PRO A 72 -1.51 -31.52 -3.81
C PRO A 72 -0.59 -31.04 -2.68
N LYS A 73 0.38 -31.85 -2.26
CA LYS A 73 1.32 -31.52 -1.19
C LYS A 73 2.68 -31.04 -1.69
N HIS A 74 2.89 -30.98 -3.00
CA HIS A 74 4.17 -30.56 -3.53
C HIS A 74 4.43 -29.08 -3.28
N PHE A 75 5.39 -28.75 -2.41
CA PHE A 75 5.68 -27.40 -1.95
C PHE A 75 5.91 -26.38 -3.09
N SER A 76 6.59 -26.78 -4.19
CA SER A 76 6.82 -25.85 -5.31
C SER A 76 5.54 -25.47 -6.03
N ILE A 77 4.56 -26.39 -6.20
CA ILE A 77 3.30 -26.05 -6.87
C ILE A 77 2.41 -25.20 -5.98
N LEU A 78 2.41 -25.48 -4.67
CA LEU A 78 1.74 -24.65 -3.70
C LEU A 78 2.31 -23.22 -3.70
N ASN A 79 3.65 -23.09 -3.75
CA ASN A 79 4.31 -21.81 -3.88
C ASN A 79 3.91 -21.08 -5.16
N ASN A 80 3.90 -21.76 -6.31
CA ASN A 80 3.51 -21.14 -7.58
C ASN A 80 2.04 -20.70 -7.60
N LEU A 81 1.13 -21.50 -7.02
CA LEU A 81 -0.27 -21.09 -6.85
C LEU A 81 -0.38 -19.88 -5.94
N GLY A 82 0.36 -19.85 -4.82
CA GLY A 82 0.44 -18.67 -3.97
C GLY A 82 0.89 -17.42 -4.73
N THR A 83 1.94 -17.57 -5.55
CA THR A 83 2.46 -16.48 -6.38
C THR A 83 1.44 -15.97 -7.40
N ILE A 84 0.74 -16.87 -8.10
CA ILE A 84 -0.32 -16.46 -9.04
C ILE A 84 -1.45 -15.75 -8.32
N LYS A 85 -1.90 -16.25 -7.17
CA LYS A 85 -2.94 -15.58 -6.37
C LYS A 85 -2.50 -14.20 -5.89
N PHE A 86 -1.24 -14.06 -5.48
CA PHE A 86 -0.65 -12.77 -5.11
C PHE A 86 -0.63 -11.77 -6.29
N LEU A 87 -0.23 -12.21 -7.47
CA LEU A 87 -0.22 -11.40 -8.69
C LEU A 87 -1.64 -11.02 -9.16
N GLN A 88 -2.63 -11.87 -8.87
CA GLN A 88 -4.05 -11.59 -9.10
C GLN A 88 -4.68 -10.72 -7.98
N PHE A 89 -3.92 -10.32 -6.95
CA PHE A 89 -4.41 -9.59 -5.78
C PHE A 89 -5.41 -10.36 -4.90
N LYS A 90 -5.41 -11.68 -4.96
CA LYS A 90 -6.19 -12.58 -4.10
C LYS A 90 -5.36 -12.91 -2.86
N MET A 91 -5.24 -11.93 -1.95
CA MET A 91 -4.26 -11.98 -0.86
C MET A 91 -4.47 -13.16 0.10
N ASP A 92 -5.72 -13.44 0.50
CA ASP A 92 -6.03 -14.53 1.44
C ASP A 92 -5.70 -15.90 0.83
N GLU A 93 -6.09 -16.13 -0.43
CA GLU A 93 -5.77 -17.36 -1.16
C GLU A 93 -4.24 -17.52 -1.32
N ALA A 94 -3.53 -16.40 -1.61
CA ALA A 94 -2.08 -16.42 -1.74
C ALA A 94 -1.40 -16.85 -0.43
N LEU A 95 -1.80 -16.22 0.69
CA LEU A 95 -1.24 -16.55 2.01
C LEU A 95 -1.55 -17.99 2.43
N GLU A 96 -2.74 -18.49 2.13
CA GLU A 96 -3.11 -19.87 2.41
C GLU A 96 -2.21 -20.87 1.67
N PHE A 97 -1.98 -20.65 0.36
CA PHE A 97 -1.08 -21.50 -0.42
C PHE A 97 0.37 -21.39 0.03
N TYR A 98 0.87 -20.20 0.35
CA TYR A 98 2.21 -20.03 0.88
C TYR A 98 2.40 -20.72 2.24
N LYS A 99 1.42 -20.61 3.16
CA LYS A 99 1.45 -21.32 4.44
C LYS A 99 1.47 -22.84 4.26
N LYS A 100 0.67 -23.38 3.33
CA LYS A 100 0.70 -24.79 2.97
C LYS A 100 2.07 -25.21 2.44
N ALA A 101 2.65 -24.43 1.51
CA ALA A 101 3.97 -24.69 0.96
C ALA A 101 5.07 -24.69 2.03
N PHE A 102 5.06 -23.71 2.92
CA PHE A 102 5.99 -23.58 4.04
C PHE A 102 5.84 -24.73 5.05
N LYS A 103 4.62 -25.20 5.30
CA LYS A 103 4.38 -26.38 6.16
C LYS A 103 4.97 -27.65 5.57
N GLU A 104 4.83 -27.86 4.26
CA GLU A 104 5.37 -29.07 3.58
C GLU A 104 6.90 -29.03 3.49
N ASN A 105 7.52 -27.85 3.31
CA ASN A 105 8.97 -27.69 3.33
C ASN A 105 9.37 -26.32 3.93
N PRO A 106 9.66 -26.28 5.26
CA PRO A 106 10.05 -25.04 5.96
C PRO A 106 11.39 -24.44 5.51
N ASN A 107 12.24 -25.22 4.83
CA ASN A 107 13.54 -24.77 4.35
C ASN A 107 13.53 -24.39 2.86
N PHE A 108 12.37 -24.38 2.22
CA PHE A 108 12.26 -23.98 0.82
C PHE A 108 12.33 -22.46 0.69
N VAL A 109 13.57 -21.95 0.48
CA VAL A 109 13.85 -20.51 0.47
C VAL A 109 12.97 -19.71 -0.49
N PRO A 110 12.59 -20.18 -1.70
CA PRO A 110 11.66 -19.44 -2.56
C PRO A 110 10.31 -19.11 -1.90
N VAL A 111 9.70 -20.04 -1.12
CA VAL A 111 8.45 -19.74 -0.44
C VAL A 111 8.65 -18.77 0.72
N ILE A 112 9.76 -18.86 1.44
CA ILE A 112 10.10 -17.95 2.54
C ILE A 112 10.27 -16.54 2.00
N ASN A 113 10.97 -16.37 0.88
CA ASN A 113 11.13 -15.09 0.18
C ASN A 113 9.77 -14.52 -0.30
N ASN A 114 8.90 -15.37 -0.83
CA ASN A 114 7.56 -14.95 -1.27
C ASN A 114 6.68 -14.53 -0.09
N ILE A 115 6.74 -15.23 1.04
CA ILE A 115 6.05 -14.85 2.27
C ILE A 115 6.59 -13.50 2.78
N SER A 116 7.91 -13.30 2.79
CA SER A 116 8.51 -12.01 3.16
C SER A 116 8.01 -10.88 2.24
N SER A 117 8.05 -11.08 0.92
CA SER A 117 7.56 -10.11 -0.07
C SER A 117 6.05 -9.84 0.08
N PHE A 118 5.27 -10.86 0.43
CA PHE A 118 3.85 -10.73 0.72
C PHE A 118 3.62 -9.80 1.92
N TYR A 119 4.32 -10.03 3.03
CA TYR A 119 4.20 -9.19 4.22
C TYR A 119 4.79 -7.80 4.03
N HIS A 120 5.87 -7.65 3.24
CA HIS A 120 6.39 -6.35 2.83
C HIS A 120 5.31 -5.52 2.11
N ARG A 121 4.59 -6.12 1.17
CA ARG A 121 3.52 -5.43 0.44
C ARG A 121 2.37 -4.98 1.33
N LEU A 122 2.09 -5.73 2.39
CA LEU A 122 1.06 -5.40 3.38
C LEU A 122 1.59 -4.50 4.51
N MET A 123 2.82 -4.01 4.41
CA MET A 123 3.48 -3.19 5.44
C MET A 123 3.50 -3.85 6.83
N ARG A 124 3.57 -5.20 6.85
CA ARG A 124 3.63 -6.00 8.07
C ARG A 124 5.09 -6.28 8.41
N ASP A 125 5.68 -5.34 9.12
CA ASP A 125 7.11 -5.28 9.43
C ASP A 125 7.63 -6.50 10.20
N GLU A 126 6.94 -6.93 11.26
CA GLU A 126 7.36 -8.05 12.10
C GLU A 126 7.45 -9.36 11.32
N GLU A 127 6.38 -9.71 10.59
CA GLU A 127 6.35 -10.93 9.80
C GLU A 127 7.33 -10.83 8.62
N CYS A 128 7.39 -9.68 7.97
CA CYS A 128 8.36 -9.44 6.90
C CYS A 128 9.79 -9.66 7.39
N MET A 129 10.16 -9.05 8.53
CA MET A 129 11.47 -9.18 9.15
C MET A 129 11.75 -10.62 9.56
N LYS A 130 10.78 -11.32 10.18
CA LYS A 130 10.91 -12.73 10.58
C LYS A 130 11.28 -13.63 9.39
N PHE A 131 10.51 -13.55 8.31
CA PHE A 131 10.72 -14.44 7.16
C PHE A 131 11.95 -14.03 6.33
N SER A 132 12.26 -12.75 6.22
CA SER A 132 13.48 -12.31 5.53
C SER A 132 14.76 -12.71 6.27
N LYS A 133 14.78 -12.62 7.60
CA LYS A 133 15.89 -13.14 8.43
C LYS A 133 16.04 -14.65 8.30
N LEU A 134 14.93 -15.40 8.28
CA LEU A 134 14.97 -16.85 8.07
C LEU A 134 15.55 -17.18 6.69
N ALA A 135 15.09 -16.50 5.62
CA ALA A 135 15.64 -16.71 4.28
C ALA A 135 17.15 -16.39 4.24
N LEU A 136 17.57 -15.27 4.86
CA LEU A 136 18.96 -14.85 4.90
C LEU A 136 19.84 -15.85 5.67
N SER A 137 19.33 -16.47 6.73
CA SER A 137 20.07 -17.50 7.48
C SER A 137 20.27 -18.79 6.68
N LEU A 138 19.33 -19.13 5.78
CA LEU A 138 19.40 -20.32 4.94
C LEU A 138 20.26 -20.10 3.68
N GLU A 139 20.16 -18.93 3.05
CA GLU A 139 20.91 -18.57 1.84
C GLU A 139 21.53 -17.17 1.95
N PRO A 140 22.60 -16.99 2.76
CA PRO A 140 23.19 -15.67 3.04
C PRO A 140 23.80 -14.99 1.81
N ASN A 141 24.17 -15.76 0.79
CA ASN A 141 24.80 -15.25 -0.44
C ASN A 141 23.80 -14.98 -1.59
N SER A 142 22.53 -15.39 -1.44
CA SER A 142 21.50 -15.19 -2.46
C SER A 142 21.15 -13.72 -2.59
N LEU A 143 21.24 -13.17 -3.81
CA LEU A 143 20.84 -11.79 -4.11
C LEU A 143 19.39 -11.53 -3.74
N THR A 144 18.47 -12.43 -4.11
CA THR A 144 17.04 -12.30 -3.81
C THR A 144 16.79 -12.20 -2.31
N THR A 145 17.50 -13.00 -1.52
CA THR A 145 17.37 -13.03 -0.06
C THR A 145 17.88 -11.73 0.56
N LYS A 146 19.05 -11.24 0.10
CA LYS A 146 19.61 -9.94 0.54
C LYS A 146 18.67 -8.78 0.21
N VAL A 147 18.11 -8.76 -1.01
CA VAL A 147 17.15 -7.73 -1.45
C VAL A 147 15.89 -7.76 -0.57
N ASN A 148 15.34 -8.94 -0.27
CA ASN A 148 14.15 -9.05 0.56
C ASN A 148 14.41 -8.65 2.02
N TYR A 149 15.58 -8.96 2.57
CA TYR A 149 15.96 -8.51 3.90
C TYR A 149 16.14 -6.98 3.93
N ALA A 150 16.84 -6.40 2.95
CA ALA A 150 16.97 -4.95 2.83
C ALA A 150 15.61 -4.24 2.68
N LYS A 151 14.66 -4.85 1.94
CA LYS A 151 13.27 -4.35 1.87
C LYS A 151 12.56 -4.42 3.22
N ALA A 152 12.74 -5.50 3.99
CA ALA A 152 12.15 -5.62 5.31
C ALA A 152 12.64 -4.52 6.26
N LEU A 153 13.92 -4.18 6.19
CA LEU A 153 14.49 -3.05 6.94
C LEU A 153 13.86 -1.70 6.57
N THR A 154 13.45 -1.49 5.30
CA THR A 154 12.83 -0.22 4.88
C THR A 154 11.42 0.01 5.43
N ILE A 155 10.77 -0.99 6.01
CA ILE A 155 9.41 -0.87 6.56
C ILE A 155 9.35 -1.03 8.08
N SER A 156 10.49 -1.22 8.76
CA SER A 156 10.57 -1.42 10.21
C SER A 156 10.22 -0.17 11.03
N GLY A 157 10.30 1.03 10.42
CA GLY A 157 10.12 2.31 11.11
C GLY A 157 11.30 2.72 12.01
N SER A 158 12.36 1.93 12.07
CA SER A 158 13.57 2.22 12.83
C SER A 158 14.58 3.02 11.98
N PRO A 159 15.10 4.18 12.46
CA PRO A 159 16.14 4.92 11.75
C PRO A 159 17.42 4.11 11.50
N ASP A 160 17.79 3.23 12.42
CA ASP A 160 18.97 2.37 12.29
C ASP A 160 18.78 1.34 11.19
N ASP A 161 17.60 0.71 11.12
CA ASP A 161 17.24 -0.22 10.07
C ASP A 161 17.19 0.47 8.70
N ALA A 162 16.66 1.68 8.63
CA ALA A 162 16.65 2.47 7.39
C ALA A 162 18.09 2.74 6.88
N HIS A 163 19.00 3.04 7.79
CA HIS A 163 20.41 3.26 7.47
C HIS A 163 21.10 1.96 7.00
N GLU A 164 20.82 0.85 7.67
CA GLU A 164 21.30 -0.48 7.26
C GLU A 164 20.75 -0.86 5.89
N ALA A 165 19.45 -0.64 5.61
CA ALA A 165 18.86 -0.89 4.31
C ALA A 165 19.58 -0.14 3.17
N ILE A 166 19.88 1.14 3.39
CA ILE A 166 20.61 1.95 2.41
C ILE A 166 21.99 1.36 2.14
N LYS A 167 22.76 1.02 3.21
CA LYS A 167 24.08 0.40 3.06
C LYS A 167 24.03 -0.93 2.29
N MET A 168 23.03 -1.76 2.59
CA MET A 168 22.84 -3.02 1.89
C MET A 168 22.52 -2.81 0.41
N PHE A 169 21.59 -1.89 0.09
CA PHE A 169 21.27 -1.59 -1.31
C PHE A 169 22.43 -0.94 -2.06
N GLN A 170 23.26 -0.11 -1.40
CA GLN A 170 24.49 0.42 -1.99
C GLN A 170 25.46 -0.72 -2.36
N SER A 171 25.64 -1.71 -1.50
CA SER A 171 26.44 -2.90 -1.83
C SER A 171 25.82 -3.70 -2.98
N ILE A 172 24.51 -3.91 -2.95
CA ILE A 172 23.81 -4.65 -3.99
C ILE A 172 23.96 -3.99 -5.35
N VAL A 173 23.77 -2.68 -5.49
CA VAL A 173 23.92 -1.98 -6.79
C VAL A 173 25.35 -1.91 -7.27
N LYS A 174 26.34 -2.01 -6.38
CA LYS A 174 27.75 -2.09 -6.75
C LYS A 174 28.06 -3.40 -7.48
N ASP A 175 27.52 -4.51 -6.97
CA ASP A 175 27.79 -5.84 -7.49
C ASP A 175 26.81 -6.24 -8.62
N HIS A 176 25.57 -5.72 -8.54
CA HIS A 176 24.46 -6.02 -9.46
C HIS A 176 23.73 -4.73 -9.86
N PRO A 177 24.31 -3.91 -10.75
CA PRO A 177 23.76 -2.63 -11.21
C PRO A 177 22.64 -2.86 -12.23
N ASP A 178 21.41 -3.04 -11.76
CA ASP A 178 20.21 -3.14 -12.61
C ASP A 178 19.12 -2.15 -12.18
N SER A 179 18.14 -1.91 -13.06
CA SER A 179 17.05 -0.96 -12.83
C SER A 179 16.30 -1.24 -11.53
N ASN A 180 16.00 -2.50 -11.21
CA ASN A 180 15.23 -2.85 -10.01
C ASN A 180 16.02 -2.56 -8.73
N ASN A 181 17.31 -2.86 -8.71
CA ASN A 181 18.17 -2.61 -7.56
C ASN A 181 18.37 -1.11 -7.34
N TYR A 182 18.55 -0.30 -8.40
CA TYR A 182 18.57 1.15 -8.27
C TYR A 182 17.23 1.73 -7.81
N LYS A 183 16.08 1.21 -8.26
CA LYS A 183 14.76 1.62 -7.74
C LYS A 183 14.58 1.29 -6.25
N ASN A 184 15.06 0.14 -5.79
CA ASN A 184 15.02 -0.23 -4.38
C ASN A 184 15.86 0.75 -3.54
N LEU A 185 17.09 1.05 -3.97
CA LEU A 185 17.98 2.03 -3.32
C LEU A 185 17.34 3.43 -3.31
N ALA A 186 16.77 3.85 -4.45
CA ALA A 186 16.07 5.14 -4.56
C ALA A 186 14.90 5.24 -3.58
N THR A 187 14.14 4.16 -3.41
CA THR A 187 13.02 4.10 -2.46
C THR A 187 13.51 4.18 -1.01
N ALA A 188 14.59 3.47 -0.67
CA ALA A 188 15.21 3.53 0.66
C ALA A 188 15.69 4.97 0.99
N TYR A 189 16.38 5.63 0.05
CA TYR A 189 16.79 7.02 0.22
C TYR A 189 15.61 7.97 0.39
N ARG A 190 14.54 7.81 -0.43
CA ARG A 190 13.34 8.65 -0.35
C ARG A 190 12.65 8.52 1.01
N ASN A 191 12.51 7.31 1.53
CA ASN A 191 11.89 7.07 2.83
C ASN A 191 12.71 7.72 3.96
N ALA A 192 14.04 7.64 3.89
CA ALA A 192 14.95 8.31 4.81
C ALA A 192 15.01 9.85 4.62
N GLY A 193 14.42 10.39 3.54
CA GLY A 193 14.41 11.83 3.26
C GLY A 193 15.61 12.33 2.44
N ASN A 194 16.46 11.45 1.94
CA ASN A 194 17.61 11.76 1.09
C ASN A 194 17.15 11.91 -0.37
N LEU A 195 16.49 13.04 -0.67
CA LEU A 195 15.76 13.21 -1.94
C LEU A 195 16.69 13.35 -3.14
N ASN A 196 17.89 13.95 -2.99
CA ASN A 196 18.88 14.11 -4.07
C ASN A 196 19.43 12.75 -4.49
N GLU A 197 19.80 11.90 -3.54
CA GLU A 197 20.33 10.57 -3.76
C GLU A 197 19.23 9.66 -4.37
N SER A 198 18.01 9.78 -3.88
CA SER A 198 16.85 9.08 -4.46
C SER A 198 16.66 9.44 -5.93
N HIS A 199 16.66 10.74 -6.26
CA HIS A 199 16.52 11.23 -7.62
C HIS A 199 17.63 10.68 -8.53
N SER A 200 18.89 10.78 -8.10
CA SER A 200 20.04 10.23 -8.83
C SER A 200 19.91 8.73 -9.10
N CYS A 201 19.41 7.97 -8.13
CA CYS A 201 19.22 6.53 -8.29
C CYS A 201 18.09 6.20 -9.29
N PHE A 202 16.99 6.99 -9.35
CA PHE A 202 15.97 6.78 -10.37
C PHE A 202 16.48 7.10 -11.80
N ILE A 203 17.38 8.09 -11.97
CA ILE A 203 18.07 8.33 -13.23
C ILE A 203 18.89 7.10 -13.62
N LYS A 204 19.73 6.59 -12.72
CA LYS A 204 20.54 5.38 -12.97
C LYS A 204 19.67 4.15 -13.29
N ALA A 205 18.49 4.05 -12.71
CA ALA A 205 17.54 2.99 -13.05
C ALA A 205 17.08 3.09 -14.52
N LEU A 206 16.82 4.30 -15.02
CA LEU A 206 16.48 4.52 -16.43
C LEU A 206 17.70 4.35 -17.35
N ASP A 207 18.91 4.67 -16.90
CA ASP A 207 20.14 4.40 -17.67
C ASP A 207 20.34 2.89 -17.86
N CYS A 208 20.00 2.07 -16.84
CA CYS A 208 20.05 0.60 -16.94
C CYS A 208 18.93 0.03 -17.82
N ASP A 209 17.72 0.55 -17.70
CA ASP A 209 16.58 0.18 -18.54
C ASP A 209 15.78 1.43 -18.91
N PRO A 210 16.03 2.01 -20.09
CA PRO A 210 15.28 3.17 -20.59
C PRO A 210 13.77 2.93 -20.75
N ASN A 211 13.35 1.67 -20.67
CA ASN A 211 11.97 1.26 -20.80
C ASN A 211 11.27 1.03 -19.45
N ASP A 212 11.93 1.21 -18.33
CA ASP A 212 11.35 0.98 -17.02
C ASP A 212 10.27 2.03 -16.69
N THR A 213 9.01 1.60 -16.78
CA THR A 213 7.83 2.45 -16.52
C THR A 213 7.75 2.92 -15.08
N GLY A 214 8.22 2.09 -14.14
CA GLY A 214 8.24 2.41 -12.72
C GLY A 214 9.29 3.46 -12.37
N ALA A 215 10.49 3.36 -12.94
CA ALA A 215 11.54 4.36 -12.78
C ALA A 215 11.11 5.71 -13.36
N PHE A 216 10.54 5.72 -14.57
CA PHE A 216 10.00 6.93 -15.20
C PHE A 216 8.91 7.59 -14.37
N PHE A 217 7.96 6.79 -13.84
CA PHE A 217 6.90 7.31 -12.98
C PHE A 217 7.47 7.94 -11.70
N ASN A 218 8.35 7.24 -10.98
CA ASN A 218 8.93 7.75 -9.74
C ASN A 218 9.80 8.98 -9.96
N LEU A 219 10.57 9.02 -11.04
CA LEU A 219 11.36 10.19 -11.43
C LEU A 219 10.45 11.39 -11.71
N SER A 220 9.39 11.20 -12.48
CA SER A 220 8.43 12.26 -12.83
C SER A 220 7.75 12.88 -11.60
N ALA A 221 7.53 12.08 -10.56
CA ALA A 221 6.92 12.52 -9.31
C ALA A 221 7.87 13.32 -8.41
N SER A 222 9.20 13.16 -8.56
CA SER A 222 10.20 13.90 -7.78
C SER A 222 10.16 15.39 -8.11
N LYS A 223 10.25 16.25 -7.10
CA LYS A 223 10.33 17.71 -7.27
C LYS A 223 11.58 18.14 -8.06
N LEU A 224 12.65 17.35 -7.96
CA LEU A 224 13.94 17.61 -8.61
C LEU A 224 13.94 17.27 -10.11
N ASN A 225 12.91 16.57 -10.59
CA ASN A 225 12.86 16.17 -11.99
C ASN A 225 12.63 17.36 -12.93
N GLU A 226 13.49 17.49 -13.91
CA GLU A 226 13.33 18.40 -15.04
C GLU A 226 12.82 17.61 -16.25
N PRO A 227 11.66 17.97 -16.82
CA PRO A 227 11.11 17.27 -17.99
C PRO A 227 12.04 17.34 -19.19
N ASN A 228 12.27 16.19 -19.85
CA ASN A 228 13.05 16.07 -21.07
C ASN A 228 12.15 15.67 -22.25
N ASP A 229 12.07 16.48 -23.29
CA ASP A 229 11.16 16.28 -24.42
C ASP A 229 11.42 14.98 -25.18
N GLU A 230 12.66 14.55 -25.35
CA GLU A 230 13.00 13.30 -26.04
C GLU A 230 12.45 12.09 -25.27
N VAL A 231 12.66 12.07 -23.95
CA VAL A 231 12.14 11.04 -23.07
C VAL A 231 10.60 11.03 -23.09
N LEU A 232 9.97 12.20 -23.06
CA LEU A 232 8.50 12.30 -23.13
C LEU A 232 7.95 11.74 -24.44
N ILE A 233 8.58 12.06 -25.58
CA ILE A 233 8.17 11.56 -26.90
C ILE A 233 8.28 10.03 -26.94
N GLU A 234 9.35 9.46 -26.40
CA GLU A 234 9.55 8.02 -26.38
C GLU A 234 8.48 7.30 -25.57
N PHE A 235 8.18 7.78 -24.34
CA PHE A 235 7.11 7.19 -23.52
C PHE A 235 5.72 7.39 -24.13
N ILE A 236 5.47 8.49 -24.87
CA ILE A 236 4.22 8.67 -25.64
C ILE A 236 4.10 7.60 -26.75
N LYS A 237 5.20 7.31 -27.48
CA LYS A 237 5.21 6.23 -28.47
C LYS A 237 4.94 4.88 -27.80
N LYS A 238 5.61 4.61 -26.69
CA LYS A 238 5.45 3.36 -25.91
C LYS A 238 4.02 3.16 -25.41
N LEU A 239 3.34 4.23 -24.99
CA LEU A 239 1.95 4.17 -24.52
C LEU A 239 0.98 3.60 -25.58
N ARG A 240 1.33 3.72 -26.88
CA ARG A 240 0.55 3.17 -28.01
C ARG A 240 0.75 1.66 -28.20
N SER A 241 1.73 1.05 -27.55
CA SER A 241 1.99 -0.39 -27.67
C SER A 241 0.81 -1.21 -27.19
N LYS A 242 0.44 -2.24 -27.98
CA LYS A 242 -0.62 -3.19 -27.63
C LYS A 242 -0.21 -4.16 -26.51
N ASN A 243 1.11 -4.36 -26.34
CA ASN A 243 1.66 -5.37 -25.44
C ASN A 243 1.81 -4.89 -23.99
N LEU A 244 1.62 -3.59 -23.72
CA LEU A 244 1.67 -3.07 -22.35
C LEU A 244 0.38 -3.37 -21.59
N VAL A 245 0.52 -3.84 -20.37
CA VAL A 245 -0.59 -4.03 -19.43
C VAL A 245 -1.14 -2.67 -18.95
N TYR A 246 -2.38 -2.66 -18.49
CA TYR A 246 -3.06 -1.42 -18.10
C TYR A 246 -2.34 -0.68 -16.95
N SER A 247 -1.74 -1.40 -15.99
CA SER A 247 -0.97 -0.78 -14.90
C SER A 247 0.25 0.02 -15.39
N ASP A 248 0.97 -0.51 -16.40
CA ASP A 248 2.13 0.16 -16.98
C ASP A 248 1.70 1.35 -17.84
N LYS A 249 0.62 1.19 -18.64
CA LYS A 249 0.02 2.31 -19.36
C LYS A 249 -0.42 3.42 -18.41
N GLY A 250 -1.00 3.05 -17.27
CA GLY A 250 -1.34 3.98 -16.20
C GLY A 250 -0.11 4.71 -15.66
N ALA A 251 0.96 3.98 -15.35
CA ALA A 251 2.21 4.57 -14.85
C ALA A 251 2.81 5.59 -15.83
N ILE A 252 2.87 5.24 -17.12
CA ILE A 252 3.35 6.15 -18.16
C ILE A 252 2.46 7.40 -18.26
N ALA A 253 1.14 7.23 -18.27
CA ALA A 253 0.22 8.34 -18.43
C ALA A 253 0.28 9.30 -17.22
N PHE A 254 0.35 8.79 -15.98
CA PHE A 254 0.57 9.62 -14.79
C PHE A 254 1.94 10.31 -14.80
N ALA A 255 3.00 9.64 -15.29
CA ALA A 255 4.30 10.27 -15.45
C ALA A 255 4.26 11.44 -16.46
N LEU A 256 3.59 11.25 -17.60
CA LEU A 256 3.38 12.30 -18.58
C LEU A 256 2.52 13.45 -18.00
N TYR A 257 1.48 13.14 -17.23
CA TYR A 257 0.72 14.15 -16.48
C TYR A 257 1.65 14.98 -15.59
N ASN A 258 2.48 14.35 -14.76
CA ASN A 258 3.40 15.04 -13.85
C ASN A 258 4.35 15.98 -14.61
N ASN A 259 4.95 15.50 -15.70
CA ASN A 259 5.90 16.27 -16.50
C ASN A 259 5.21 17.47 -17.19
N TYR A 260 4.08 17.27 -17.87
CA TYR A 260 3.35 18.38 -18.51
C TYR A 260 2.76 19.37 -17.50
N HIS A 261 2.39 18.90 -16.28
CA HIS A 261 1.99 19.79 -15.19
C HIS A 261 3.16 20.71 -14.78
N LYS A 262 4.37 20.18 -14.63
CA LYS A 262 5.59 20.96 -14.34
C LYS A 262 5.92 21.96 -15.44
N LEU A 263 5.70 21.60 -16.69
CA LEU A 263 5.85 22.50 -17.84
C LEU A 263 4.73 23.52 -17.97
N ASN A 264 3.77 23.58 -17.03
CA ASN A 264 2.56 24.39 -17.06
C ASN A 264 1.68 24.18 -18.31
N ASN A 265 1.84 23.06 -19.01
CA ASN A 265 0.98 22.67 -20.12
C ASN A 265 -0.23 21.88 -19.59
N PHE A 266 -1.19 22.58 -18.97
CA PHE A 266 -2.33 21.98 -18.27
C PHE A 266 -3.28 21.25 -19.21
N GLU A 267 -3.36 21.64 -20.49
CA GLU A 267 -4.16 20.94 -21.50
C GLU A 267 -3.63 19.52 -21.75
N LYS A 268 -2.34 19.39 -22.09
CA LYS A 268 -1.72 18.07 -22.27
C LYS A 268 -1.72 17.27 -20.98
N ALA A 269 -1.41 17.90 -19.85
CA ALA A 269 -1.45 17.26 -18.55
C ALA A 269 -2.86 16.69 -18.26
N GLY A 270 -3.92 17.46 -18.48
CA GLY A 270 -5.30 16.98 -18.30
C GLY A 270 -5.65 15.79 -19.19
N LYS A 271 -5.23 15.79 -20.45
CA LYS A 271 -5.42 14.64 -21.37
C LYS A 271 -4.75 13.37 -20.83
N PHE A 272 -3.51 13.47 -20.36
CA PHE A 272 -2.81 12.32 -19.79
C PHE A 272 -3.35 11.90 -18.42
N LEU A 273 -3.84 12.83 -17.62
CA LEU A 273 -4.53 12.52 -16.36
C LEU A 273 -5.78 11.67 -16.60
N LEU A 274 -6.65 12.09 -17.53
CA LEU A 274 -7.84 11.31 -17.90
C LEU A 274 -7.47 9.93 -18.44
N LEU A 275 -6.44 9.86 -19.27
CA LEU A 275 -5.99 8.60 -19.87
C LEU A 275 -5.39 7.66 -18.81
N GLY A 276 -4.59 8.17 -17.90
CA GLY A 276 -4.00 7.40 -16.80
C GLY A 276 -5.07 6.80 -15.88
N ASN A 277 -6.03 7.62 -15.49
CA ASN A 277 -7.16 7.18 -14.68
C ASN A 277 -8.00 6.12 -15.42
N LYS A 278 -8.28 6.29 -16.71
CA LYS A 278 -9.00 5.29 -17.51
C LYS A 278 -8.26 3.94 -17.55
N PHE A 279 -6.95 3.93 -17.68
CA PHE A 279 -6.18 2.69 -17.65
C PHE A 279 -6.23 2.01 -16.28
N MET A 280 -6.11 2.79 -15.20
CA MET A 280 -6.16 2.25 -13.85
C MET A 280 -7.57 1.75 -13.49
N ASP A 281 -8.62 2.45 -13.85
CA ASP A 281 -10.01 2.02 -13.66
C ASP A 281 -10.30 0.68 -14.38
N ASN A 282 -9.84 0.53 -15.64
CA ASN A 282 -9.93 -0.73 -16.38
C ASN A 282 -9.12 -1.87 -15.75
N TRP A 283 -8.02 -1.55 -15.07
CA TRP A 283 -7.18 -2.55 -14.40
C TRP A 283 -7.79 -3.03 -13.09
N ILE A 284 -8.42 -2.13 -12.31
CA ILE A 284 -8.87 -2.43 -10.94
C ILE A 284 -10.35 -2.83 -10.90
N LYS A 285 -11.23 -2.11 -11.62
CA LYS A 285 -12.69 -2.33 -11.69
C LYS A 285 -13.37 -2.30 -10.32
N THR A 286 -13.29 -1.17 -9.64
CA THR A 286 -13.90 -0.97 -8.32
C THR A 286 -15.43 -0.93 -8.41
N SER A 287 -16.13 -1.61 -7.50
CA SER A 287 -17.57 -1.50 -7.29
C SER A 287 -17.86 -0.51 -6.15
N ILE A 288 -18.68 0.50 -6.40
CA ILE A 288 -19.09 1.46 -5.37
C ILE A 288 -20.22 0.89 -4.51
N ASP A 289 -21.01 0.00 -5.04
CA ASP A 289 -22.15 -0.59 -4.33
C ASP A 289 -21.68 -1.50 -3.19
N GLU A 290 -20.57 -2.25 -3.39
CA GLU A 290 -19.92 -3.04 -2.35
C GLU A 290 -19.34 -2.16 -1.22
N GLU A 291 -18.82 -0.99 -1.57
CA GLU A 291 -18.31 -0.03 -0.57
C GLU A 291 -19.46 0.61 0.24
N GLU A 292 -20.57 0.93 -0.40
CA GLU A 292 -21.75 1.46 0.29
C GLU A 292 -22.32 0.45 1.27
N GLU A 293 -22.53 -0.80 0.85
CA GLU A 293 -22.99 -1.89 1.70
C GLU A 293 -22.05 -2.07 2.91
N PHE A 294 -20.74 -2.07 2.69
CA PHE A 294 -19.76 -2.18 3.76
C PHE A 294 -19.89 -1.06 4.81
N LEU A 295 -19.94 0.20 4.36
CA LEU A 295 -20.00 1.35 5.28
C LEU A 295 -21.34 1.43 6.03
N ASP A 296 -22.43 0.97 5.42
CA ASP A 296 -23.72 0.89 6.07
C ASP A 296 -23.75 -0.20 7.15
N GLU A 297 -23.18 -1.38 6.88
CA GLU A 297 -23.01 -2.45 7.87
C GLU A 297 -22.13 -2.00 9.05
N ILE A 298 -21.06 -1.23 8.82
CA ILE A 298 -20.24 -0.67 9.90
C ILE A 298 -21.08 0.20 10.85
N LYS A 299 -21.98 1.04 10.33
CA LYS A 299 -22.88 1.86 11.17
C LYS A 299 -23.83 1.01 11.99
N GLU A 300 -24.40 -0.05 11.40
CA GLU A 300 -25.29 -0.96 12.09
C GLU A 300 -24.60 -1.75 13.20
N ILE A 301 -23.41 -2.30 12.90
CA ILE A 301 -22.63 -3.09 13.84
C ILE A 301 -22.25 -2.25 15.07
N PHE A 302 -21.75 -1.04 14.84
CA PHE A 302 -21.32 -0.13 15.90
C PHE A 302 -22.44 0.82 16.32
N SER A 303 -23.64 0.27 16.58
CA SER A 303 -24.72 1.05 17.19
C SER A 303 -24.34 1.56 18.59
N ILE A 304 -25.01 2.62 19.04
CA ILE A 304 -24.75 3.21 20.37
C ILE A 304 -24.91 2.15 21.48
N GLU A 305 -25.89 1.27 21.37
CA GLU A 305 -26.17 0.19 22.31
C GLU A 305 -25.01 -0.80 22.35
N TYR A 306 -24.52 -1.22 21.17
CA TYR A 306 -23.39 -2.15 21.06
C TYR A 306 -22.11 -1.56 21.66
N ILE A 307 -21.80 -0.30 21.35
CA ILE A 307 -20.63 0.41 21.89
C ILE A 307 -20.73 0.52 23.40
N LYS A 308 -21.86 0.99 23.96
CA LYS A 308 -22.07 1.11 25.42
C LYS A 308 -21.92 -0.21 26.13
N LYS A 309 -22.48 -1.28 25.59
CA LYS A 309 -22.42 -2.64 26.16
C LYS A 309 -21.01 -3.19 26.23
N ASN A 310 -20.21 -2.95 25.19
CA ASN A 310 -18.88 -3.57 25.02
C ASN A 310 -17.72 -2.64 25.37
N LYS A 311 -17.99 -1.37 25.68
CA LYS A 311 -16.97 -0.38 26.06
C LYS A 311 -16.17 -0.89 27.27
N LEU A 312 -14.86 -0.92 27.13
CA LEU A 312 -13.95 -1.34 28.19
C LEU A 312 -13.79 -0.23 29.24
N SER A 313 -13.37 -0.60 30.45
CA SER A 313 -13.02 0.39 31.48
C SER A 313 -11.88 1.28 30.97
N SER A 314 -11.97 2.57 31.33
CA SER A 314 -10.89 3.53 31.11
C SER A 314 -9.78 3.46 32.15
N ASP A 315 -9.95 2.63 33.19
CA ASP A 315 -9.03 2.52 34.34
C ASP A 315 -7.92 1.50 34.11
N LEU A 316 -7.58 1.24 32.85
CA LEU A 316 -6.35 0.50 32.57
C LEU A 316 -5.18 1.32 33.12
N ASP A 317 -4.38 0.66 33.96
CA ASP A 317 -3.09 1.24 34.36
C ASP A 317 -2.18 1.35 33.13
N LEU A 318 -2.20 2.54 32.54
CA LEU A 318 -1.32 2.92 31.43
C LEU A 318 -0.06 3.61 31.95
N SER A 319 0.18 3.61 33.27
CA SER A 319 1.44 4.11 33.84
C SER A 319 2.60 3.36 33.16
N ASN A 320 3.48 4.09 32.50
CA ASN A 320 4.59 3.58 31.70
C ASN A 320 4.22 2.88 30.36
N LYS A 321 3.06 3.21 29.75
CA LYS A 321 2.68 2.71 28.42
C LYS A 321 2.23 3.85 27.51
N PRO A 322 2.61 3.83 26.23
CA PRO A 322 2.21 4.89 25.33
C PRO A 322 0.69 4.86 25.06
N GLU A 323 0.06 6.04 25.11
CA GLU A 323 -1.33 6.22 24.73
C GLU A 323 -1.44 6.48 23.22
N PRO A 324 -2.40 5.84 22.50
CA PRO A 324 -2.60 6.09 21.09
C PRO A 324 -3.33 7.42 20.82
N ILE A 325 -2.84 8.17 19.83
CA ILE A 325 -3.55 9.29 19.18
C ILE A 325 -3.89 8.85 17.77
N PHE A 326 -5.18 8.69 17.46
CA PHE A 326 -5.64 8.28 16.13
C PHE A 326 -5.84 9.49 15.23
N ILE A 327 -5.17 9.48 14.06
CA ILE A 327 -5.30 10.51 13.03
C ILE A 327 -5.88 9.87 11.78
N LEU A 328 -7.07 10.33 11.36
CA LEU A 328 -7.86 9.69 10.32
C LEU A 328 -8.58 10.71 9.43
N GLY A 329 -9.18 10.23 8.35
CA GLY A 329 -9.90 11.03 7.35
C GLY A 329 -9.69 10.46 5.95
N MET A 330 -10.16 11.16 4.93
CA MET A 330 -9.84 10.75 3.56
C MET A 330 -8.32 10.79 3.33
N PRO A 331 -7.74 9.86 2.55
CA PRO A 331 -6.36 10.04 2.10
C PRO A 331 -6.20 11.41 1.43
N ARG A 332 -5.03 12.03 1.57
CA ARG A 332 -4.75 13.39 1.04
C ARG A 332 -5.53 14.54 1.71
N SER A 333 -6.16 14.32 2.85
CA SER A 333 -6.86 15.37 3.63
C SER A 333 -5.96 16.14 4.60
N GLY A 334 -4.66 15.84 4.66
CA GLY A 334 -3.71 16.49 5.57
C GLY A 334 -3.35 15.66 6.80
N THR A 335 -3.72 14.39 6.87
CA THR A 335 -3.39 13.49 7.98
C THR A 335 -1.89 13.38 8.25
N THR A 336 -1.05 13.32 7.21
CA THR A 336 0.42 13.28 7.37
C THR A 336 0.97 14.60 7.91
N LEU A 337 0.40 15.75 7.52
CA LEU A 337 0.79 17.05 8.05
C LEU A 337 0.45 17.15 9.55
N CYS A 338 -0.76 16.76 9.92
CA CYS A 338 -1.18 16.72 11.33
C CYS A 338 -0.26 15.82 12.17
N GLU A 339 0.05 14.63 11.67
CA GLU A 339 0.98 13.73 12.35
C GLU A 339 2.39 14.32 12.48
N GLN A 340 2.90 14.95 11.42
CA GLN A 340 4.23 15.56 11.43
C GLN A 340 4.33 16.70 12.46
N ILE A 341 3.29 17.50 12.59
CA ILE A 341 3.18 18.54 13.62
C ILE A 341 3.22 17.92 15.02
N LEU A 342 2.38 16.91 15.28
CA LEU A 342 2.32 16.24 16.59
C LEU A 342 3.62 15.50 16.92
N SER A 343 4.22 14.82 15.95
CA SER A 343 5.46 14.07 16.15
C SER A 343 6.70 14.96 16.32
N SER A 344 6.55 16.28 16.18
CA SER A 344 7.58 17.26 16.52
C SER A 344 7.56 17.65 18.01
N HIS A 345 6.55 17.22 18.76
CA HIS A 345 6.46 17.36 20.21
C HIS A 345 7.27 16.28 20.91
N SER A 346 8.02 16.62 21.94
CA SER A 346 8.96 15.73 22.65
C SER A 346 8.30 14.48 23.26
N SER A 347 7.03 14.57 23.68
CA SER A 347 6.27 13.46 24.28
C SER A 347 5.57 12.56 23.25
N VAL A 348 5.64 12.87 21.95
CA VAL A 348 4.87 12.16 20.91
C VAL A 348 5.79 11.45 19.92
N PHE A 349 5.60 10.17 19.75
CA PHE A 349 6.24 9.39 18.69
C PHE A 349 5.31 9.25 17.48
N GLY A 350 5.80 9.60 16.29
CA GLY A 350 5.06 9.44 15.04
C GLY A 350 5.08 8.01 14.54
N GLY A 351 4.03 7.23 14.84
CA GLY A 351 3.96 5.81 14.48
C GLY A 351 3.65 5.54 12.99
N GLY A 352 3.19 6.54 12.23
CA GLY A 352 2.86 6.35 10.81
C GLY A 352 1.57 5.55 10.59
N GLU A 353 1.51 4.81 9.47
CA GLU A 353 0.35 4.00 9.07
C GLU A 353 0.41 2.61 9.71
N LEU A 354 0.01 2.52 11.00
CA LEU A 354 0.10 1.27 11.76
C LEU A 354 -0.96 0.26 11.33
N GLN A 355 -0.51 -0.86 10.73
CA GLN A 355 -1.41 -1.99 10.43
C GLN A 355 -1.85 -2.75 11.69
N SER A 356 -1.14 -2.59 12.79
CA SER A 356 -1.36 -3.32 14.04
C SER A 356 -2.76 -3.11 14.63
N PHE A 357 -3.37 -1.93 14.46
CA PHE A 357 -4.74 -1.71 14.91
C PHE A 357 -5.77 -2.40 14.01
N VAL A 358 -5.55 -2.38 12.69
CA VAL A 358 -6.35 -3.13 11.72
C VAL A 358 -6.30 -4.63 12.03
N ASP A 359 -5.11 -5.18 12.29
CA ASP A 359 -4.93 -6.58 12.65
C ASP A 359 -5.69 -6.95 13.92
N VAL A 360 -5.62 -6.10 14.94
CA VAL A 360 -6.34 -6.31 16.22
C VAL A 360 -7.83 -6.21 16.03
N SER A 361 -8.32 -5.34 15.15
CA SER A 361 -9.74 -5.20 14.85
C SER A 361 -10.31 -6.41 14.12
N GLU A 362 -9.48 -7.09 13.31
CA GLU A 362 -9.89 -8.13 12.36
C GLU A 362 -10.88 -7.62 11.28
N ILE A 363 -11.06 -6.30 11.19
CA ILE A 363 -11.80 -5.65 10.10
C ILE A 363 -10.80 -5.44 8.96
N GLY A 364 -11.10 -5.98 7.79
CA GLY A 364 -10.29 -5.72 6.60
C GLY A 364 -10.24 -4.22 6.27
N GLN A 365 -9.19 -3.78 5.60
CA GLN A 365 -9.16 -2.43 5.04
C GLN A 365 -10.19 -2.33 3.90
N THR A 366 -10.90 -1.25 3.86
CA THR A 366 -12.17 -0.94 3.21
C THR A 366 -12.30 -1.17 1.71
N THR A 367 -11.31 -1.41 0.93
CA THR A 367 -11.44 -1.27 -0.53
C THR A 367 -11.29 -2.57 -1.31
N ASN A 368 -11.69 -3.68 -0.72
CA ASN A 368 -11.90 -4.98 -1.38
C ASN A 368 -12.58 -5.97 -0.42
N VAL A 369 -13.29 -5.47 0.60
CA VAL A 369 -14.07 -6.33 1.50
C VAL A 369 -15.33 -6.75 0.76
N LYS A 370 -15.49 -8.04 0.49
CA LYS A 370 -16.71 -8.57 -0.11
C LYS A 370 -17.82 -8.61 0.94
N ALA A 371 -19.06 -8.50 0.54
CA ALA A 371 -20.23 -8.64 1.42
C ALA A 371 -20.16 -9.89 2.31
N HIS A 372 -19.59 -10.99 1.82
CA HIS A 372 -19.35 -12.20 2.59
C HIS A 372 -18.41 -11.99 3.79
N ASP A 373 -17.38 -11.16 3.64
CA ASP A 373 -16.39 -10.88 4.70
C ASP A 373 -17.03 -10.03 5.81
N ILE A 374 -17.97 -9.16 5.45
CA ILE A 374 -18.74 -8.34 6.40
C ILE A 374 -19.61 -9.20 7.28
N ILE A 375 -20.32 -10.19 6.72
CA ILE A 375 -21.14 -11.13 7.47
C ILE A 375 -20.27 -11.94 8.44
N GLN A 376 -19.11 -12.39 8.01
CA GLN A 376 -18.16 -13.08 8.90
C GLN A 376 -17.69 -12.16 10.03
N TYR A 377 -17.42 -10.89 9.71
CA TYR A 377 -17.01 -9.91 10.69
C TYR A 377 -18.12 -9.62 11.72
N LYS A 378 -19.36 -9.40 11.26
CA LYS A 378 -20.54 -9.25 12.15
C LYS A 378 -20.68 -10.44 13.11
N ASN A 379 -20.52 -11.67 12.59
CA ASN A 379 -20.55 -12.89 13.38
C ASN A 379 -19.39 -12.99 14.39
N LYS A 380 -18.21 -12.48 14.05
CA LYS A 380 -17.07 -12.42 14.97
C LYS A 380 -17.30 -11.40 16.08
N LEU A 381 -17.76 -10.20 15.74
CA LEU A 381 -18.04 -9.14 16.71
C LEU A 381 -19.10 -9.52 17.73
N THR A 382 -20.18 -10.16 17.28
CA THR A 382 -21.25 -10.61 18.20
C THR A 382 -20.78 -11.67 19.22
N LYS A 383 -19.66 -12.35 18.91
CA LYS A 383 -19.02 -13.34 19.78
C LYS A 383 -17.85 -12.78 20.61
N MET A 384 -17.52 -11.50 20.47
CA MET A 384 -16.44 -10.90 21.25
C MET A 384 -16.85 -10.70 22.71
N THR A 385 -16.15 -11.38 23.61
CA THR A 385 -16.30 -11.17 25.05
C THR A 385 -15.43 -9.99 25.52
N LYS A 386 -15.72 -9.47 26.72
CA LYS A 386 -14.88 -8.40 27.31
C LYS A 386 -13.43 -8.85 27.50
N GLU A 387 -13.20 -10.09 27.90
CA GLU A 387 -11.86 -10.67 28.07
C GLU A 387 -11.08 -10.69 26.73
N LEU A 388 -11.78 -11.02 25.63
CA LEU A 388 -11.18 -10.99 24.30
C LEU A 388 -10.85 -9.55 23.88
N LEU A 389 -11.73 -8.60 24.13
CA LEU A 389 -11.51 -7.18 23.85
C LEU A 389 -10.33 -6.63 24.68
N GLU A 390 -10.23 -6.98 25.97
CA GLU A 390 -9.10 -6.60 26.83
C GLU A 390 -7.77 -7.20 26.33
N ARG A 391 -7.77 -8.46 25.89
CA ARG A 391 -6.60 -9.08 25.28
C ARG A 391 -6.18 -8.36 23.99
N LYS A 392 -7.13 -8.00 23.12
CA LYS A 392 -6.87 -7.23 21.89
C LYS A 392 -6.27 -5.85 22.22
N ARG A 393 -6.85 -5.13 23.19
CA ARG A 393 -6.33 -3.86 23.70
C ARG A 393 -4.89 -4.01 24.20
N LYS A 394 -4.61 -5.00 25.03
CA LYS A 394 -3.28 -5.29 25.56
C LYS A 394 -2.27 -5.59 24.45
N THR A 395 -2.64 -6.43 23.48
CA THR A 395 -1.81 -6.76 22.32
C THR A 395 -1.43 -5.51 21.54
N TYR A 396 -2.37 -4.60 21.29
CA TYR A 396 -2.09 -3.36 20.59
C TYR A 396 -1.15 -2.44 21.38
N ILE A 397 -1.39 -2.24 22.67
CA ILE A 397 -0.51 -1.43 23.53
C ILE A 397 0.91 -2.01 23.59
N GLU A 398 1.07 -3.31 23.68
CA GLU A 398 2.38 -3.97 23.67
C GLU A 398 3.12 -3.71 22.36
N LYS A 399 2.42 -3.67 21.22
CA LYS A 399 3.00 -3.28 19.94
C LYS A 399 3.45 -1.81 19.93
N LEU A 400 2.62 -0.89 20.45
CA LEU A 400 3.01 0.52 20.58
C LEU A 400 4.23 0.68 21.48
N LYS A 401 4.30 -0.03 22.61
CA LYS A 401 5.44 -0.01 23.53
C LYS A 401 6.72 -0.52 22.86
N LYS A 402 6.60 -1.53 22.00
CA LYS A 402 7.76 -2.05 21.25
C LYS A 402 8.32 -1.05 20.26
N ILE A 403 7.43 -0.30 19.58
CA ILE A 403 7.80 0.72 18.60
C ILE A 403 8.42 1.95 19.29
N ALA A 404 7.82 2.37 20.41
CA ALA A 404 8.19 3.61 21.10
C ALA A 404 8.18 3.41 22.63
N PRO A 405 9.19 2.71 23.19
CA PRO A 405 9.20 2.31 24.61
C PRO A 405 9.23 3.49 25.59
N ASN A 406 9.73 4.64 25.17
CA ASN A 406 9.90 5.84 26.01
C ASN A 406 8.90 6.96 25.68
N ALA A 407 8.03 6.79 24.69
CA ALA A 407 7.05 7.82 24.33
C ALA A 407 5.84 7.80 25.28
N GLN A 408 5.32 8.97 25.62
CA GLN A 408 4.06 9.09 26.34
C GLN A 408 2.86 8.82 25.38
N TYR A 409 2.96 9.32 24.17
CA TYR A 409 1.94 9.15 23.12
C TYR A 409 2.56 8.58 21.85
N VAL A 410 1.78 7.76 21.14
CA VAL A 410 2.12 7.26 19.79
C VAL A 410 0.97 7.59 18.85
N THR A 411 1.27 8.24 17.73
CA THR A 411 0.25 8.44 16.71
C THR A 411 0.02 7.15 15.92
N ASP A 412 -1.24 6.83 15.67
CA ASP A 412 -1.69 5.85 14.67
C ASP A 412 -2.40 6.65 13.56
N LYS A 413 -1.65 6.95 12.50
CA LYS A 413 -2.13 7.76 11.40
C LYS A 413 -2.42 6.86 10.20
N LEU A 414 -3.55 6.21 10.20
CA LEU A 414 -4.06 5.49 9.05
C LEU A 414 -5.35 6.17 8.58
N PRO A 415 -5.37 6.80 7.38
CA PRO A 415 -6.52 7.56 6.92
C PRO A 415 -7.83 6.79 7.04
N HIS A 416 -7.88 5.52 6.63
CA HIS A 416 -9.08 4.70 6.65
C HIS A 416 -9.52 4.22 8.06
N ASN A 417 -8.80 4.55 9.14
CA ASN A 417 -9.26 4.27 10.50
C ASN A 417 -10.62 4.93 10.84
N PHE A 418 -11.16 5.75 9.96
CA PHE A 418 -12.51 6.28 10.13
C PHE A 418 -13.60 5.20 10.16
N VAL A 419 -13.37 4.04 9.55
CA VAL A 419 -14.29 2.88 9.67
C VAL A 419 -14.18 2.18 11.02
N LEU A 420 -13.07 2.35 11.73
CA LEU A 420 -12.76 1.69 13.00
C LEU A 420 -13.09 2.54 14.22
N ILE A 421 -13.67 3.74 14.08
CA ILE A 421 -13.93 4.65 15.21
C ILE A 421 -14.77 3.98 16.31
N GLY A 422 -15.79 3.22 15.93
CA GLY A 422 -16.59 2.45 16.90
C GLY A 422 -15.74 1.46 17.69
N PHE A 423 -14.85 0.73 17.02
CA PHE A 423 -13.94 -0.22 17.66
C PHE A 423 -12.86 0.47 18.50
N ILE A 424 -12.32 1.60 18.02
CA ILE A 424 -11.39 2.44 18.79
C ILE A 424 -12.03 2.84 20.11
N LYS A 425 -13.26 3.33 20.09
CA LYS A 425 -13.98 3.78 21.29
C LYS A 425 -14.41 2.66 22.22
N ILE A 426 -14.54 1.43 21.72
CA ILE A 426 -14.74 0.24 22.58
C ILE A 426 -13.44 -0.08 23.32
N LEU A 427 -12.30 -0.17 22.64
CA LEU A 427 -11.03 -0.54 23.25
C LEU A 427 -10.42 0.61 24.07
N PHE A 428 -10.51 1.83 23.57
CA PHE A 428 -9.87 3.03 24.12
C PHE A 428 -10.89 4.16 24.29
N PRO A 429 -11.75 4.12 25.30
CA PRO A 429 -12.83 5.11 25.48
C PRO A 429 -12.37 6.56 25.54
N LYS A 430 -11.16 6.80 26.07
CA LYS A 430 -10.55 8.15 26.20
C LYS A 430 -9.57 8.48 25.06
N ALA A 431 -9.43 7.61 24.06
CA ALA A 431 -8.51 7.87 22.95
C ALA A 431 -8.78 9.20 22.27
N LYS A 432 -7.70 9.92 21.96
CA LYS A 432 -7.74 11.13 21.14
C LYS A 432 -7.91 10.74 19.68
N ILE A 433 -8.91 11.30 19.02
CA ILE A 433 -9.21 11.06 17.61
C ILE A 433 -9.23 12.39 16.89
N ILE A 434 -8.35 12.56 15.92
CA ILE A 434 -8.26 13.75 15.08
C ILE A 434 -8.76 13.39 13.68
N TYR A 435 -9.89 13.97 13.30
CA TYR A 435 -10.45 13.86 11.95
C TYR A 435 -9.94 15.02 11.09
N CYS A 436 -9.04 14.69 10.15
CA CYS A 436 -8.55 15.65 9.16
C CYS A 436 -9.57 15.78 8.02
N LYS A 437 -10.12 16.98 7.87
CA LYS A 437 -11.07 17.33 6.82
C LYS A 437 -10.45 18.35 5.87
N ARG A 438 -10.69 18.20 4.56
CA ARG A 438 -10.24 19.12 3.51
C ARG A 438 -11.41 19.45 2.58
N ASP A 439 -11.33 20.59 1.86
CA ASP A 439 -12.28 20.89 0.80
C ASP A 439 -12.49 19.67 -0.11
N LYS A 440 -13.76 19.36 -0.40
CA LYS A 440 -14.14 18.14 -1.10
C LYS A 440 -13.54 18.04 -2.49
N THR A 441 -13.48 19.17 -3.21
CA THR A 441 -12.95 19.19 -4.58
C THR A 441 -11.43 19.09 -4.58
N ASP A 442 -10.74 19.83 -3.69
CA ASP A 442 -9.29 19.75 -3.53
C ASP A 442 -8.82 18.36 -3.06
N ASN A 443 -9.56 17.75 -2.14
CA ASN A 443 -9.24 16.41 -1.65
C ASN A 443 -9.40 15.37 -2.76
N CYS A 444 -10.56 15.33 -3.42
CA CYS A 444 -10.82 14.40 -4.51
C CYS A 444 -9.89 14.63 -5.71
N PHE A 445 -9.58 15.88 -6.06
CA PHE A 445 -8.61 16.17 -7.10
C PHE A 445 -7.22 15.66 -6.73
N SER A 446 -6.77 15.85 -5.48
CA SER A 446 -5.48 15.32 -5.01
C SER A 446 -5.41 13.79 -5.06
N LEU A 447 -6.54 13.09 -4.83
CA LEU A 447 -6.66 11.65 -5.00
C LEU A 447 -6.61 11.25 -6.49
N TYR A 448 -7.39 11.94 -7.33
CA TYR A 448 -7.50 11.68 -8.77
C TYR A 448 -6.18 11.85 -9.52
N THR A 449 -5.31 12.76 -9.04
CA THR A 449 -3.99 13.01 -9.62
C THR A 449 -2.89 12.07 -9.12
N HIS A 450 -3.19 11.15 -8.19
CA HIS A 450 -2.20 10.26 -7.60
C HIS A 450 -2.36 8.81 -8.09
N LYS A 451 -1.23 8.19 -8.49
CA LYS A 451 -1.21 6.76 -8.78
C LYS A 451 -0.81 5.99 -7.51
N PHE A 452 -1.77 5.30 -6.92
CA PHE A 452 -1.51 4.43 -5.78
C PHE A 452 -0.85 3.11 -6.21
N VAL A 453 -0.10 2.51 -5.30
CA VAL A 453 0.71 1.30 -5.58
C VAL A 453 -0.15 0.04 -5.66
N ASP A 454 -1.27 0.02 -4.92
CA ASP A 454 -2.16 -1.13 -4.79
C ASP A 454 -3.58 -0.85 -5.31
N LYS A 455 -4.43 -1.86 -5.23
CA LYS A 455 -5.83 -1.76 -5.64
C LYS A 455 -6.75 -1.17 -4.56
N SER A 456 -6.25 -0.94 -3.34
CA SER A 456 -7.08 -0.48 -2.22
C SER A 456 -7.69 0.91 -2.42
N HIS A 457 -7.12 1.70 -3.33
CA HIS A 457 -7.60 3.03 -3.69
C HIS A 457 -8.24 3.07 -5.08
N GLY A 458 -8.82 1.97 -5.53
CA GLY A 458 -9.43 1.86 -6.87
C GLY A 458 -10.51 2.90 -7.13
N TYR A 459 -11.24 3.33 -6.10
CA TYR A 459 -12.24 4.39 -6.20
C TYR A 459 -11.68 5.73 -6.69
N CYS A 460 -10.37 5.97 -6.61
CA CYS A 460 -9.75 7.23 -7.02
C CYS A 460 -9.71 7.43 -8.53
N TYR A 461 -9.80 6.37 -9.33
CA TYR A 461 -9.55 6.42 -10.77
C TYR A 461 -10.78 6.69 -11.63
N ASN A 462 -11.96 6.75 -11.02
CA ASN A 462 -13.21 7.06 -11.69
C ASN A 462 -13.90 8.22 -10.97
N GLN A 463 -14.13 9.33 -11.65
CA GLN A 463 -14.67 10.55 -11.04
C GLN A 463 -16.06 10.35 -10.40
N LYS A 464 -16.91 9.50 -11.00
CA LYS A 464 -18.21 9.15 -10.44
C LYS A 464 -18.06 8.36 -9.15
N ILE A 465 -17.23 7.31 -9.19
CA ILE A 465 -16.97 6.44 -8.02
C ILE A 465 -16.33 7.25 -6.90
N LEU A 466 -15.34 8.08 -7.24
CA LEU A 466 -14.64 8.94 -6.26
C LEU A 466 -15.59 9.92 -5.57
N GLY A 467 -16.46 10.60 -6.32
CA GLY A 467 -17.44 11.53 -5.75
C GLY A 467 -18.43 10.83 -4.82
N LYS A 468 -18.94 9.66 -5.24
CA LYS A 468 -19.82 8.83 -4.39
C LYS A 468 -19.11 8.33 -3.13
N TYR A 469 -17.89 7.81 -3.25
CA TYR A 469 -17.11 7.32 -2.11
C TYR A 469 -16.83 8.45 -1.09
N TYR A 470 -16.52 9.66 -1.56
CA TYR A 470 -16.35 10.81 -0.68
C TYR A 470 -17.64 11.11 0.11
N ASN A 471 -18.79 11.07 -0.54
CA ASN A 471 -20.08 11.28 0.13
C ASN A 471 -20.41 10.16 1.13
N LEU A 472 -20.08 8.90 0.83
CA LEU A 472 -20.21 7.79 1.76
C LEU A 472 -19.32 7.98 3.00
N HIS A 473 -18.07 8.41 2.79
CA HIS A 473 -17.17 8.79 3.88
C HIS A 473 -17.79 9.88 4.76
N LEU A 474 -18.35 10.95 4.17
CA LEU A 474 -19.01 12.01 4.95
C LEU A 474 -20.22 11.51 5.73
N LYS A 475 -21.05 10.65 5.13
CA LYS A 475 -22.19 10.01 5.84
C LYS A 475 -21.73 9.24 7.08
N LEU A 476 -20.66 8.44 6.95
CA LEU A 476 -20.10 7.70 8.09
C LEU A 476 -19.47 8.63 9.13
N MET A 477 -18.71 9.64 8.71
CA MET A 477 -18.12 10.61 9.66
C MET A 477 -19.17 11.41 10.40
N ASN A 478 -20.24 11.84 9.73
CA ASN A 478 -21.37 12.52 10.37
C ASN A 478 -22.07 11.61 11.41
N HIS A 479 -22.18 10.30 11.13
CA HIS A 479 -22.67 9.34 12.11
C HIS A 479 -21.77 9.29 13.36
N TRP A 480 -20.43 9.22 13.20
CA TRP A 480 -19.52 9.22 14.34
C TRP A 480 -19.52 10.53 15.11
N LEU A 481 -19.54 11.67 14.43
CA LEU A 481 -19.61 12.99 15.07
C LEU A 481 -20.91 13.19 15.84
N LYS A 482 -22.02 12.58 15.40
CA LYS A 482 -23.29 12.59 16.13
C LYS A 482 -23.22 11.74 17.43
N ILE A 483 -22.55 10.59 17.38
CA ILE A 483 -22.42 9.67 18.53
C ILE A 483 -21.41 10.20 19.56
N PHE A 484 -20.24 10.67 19.10
CA PHE A 484 -19.11 10.99 19.97
C PHE A 484 -18.89 12.48 20.16
N LYS A 485 -19.71 13.34 19.52
CA LYS A 485 -19.68 14.82 19.68
C LYS A 485 -18.26 15.37 19.84
N ASP A 486 -17.96 15.90 21.04
CA ASP A 486 -16.69 16.58 21.35
C ASP A 486 -15.50 15.61 21.58
N GLU A 487 -15.72 14.32 21.48
CA GLU A 487 -14.66 13.30 21.63
C GLU A 487 -13.81 13.12 20.36
N ILE A 488 -14.22 13.75 19.23
CA ILE A 488 -13.49 13.74 17.96
C ILE A 488 -13.18 15.19 17.58
N TYR A 489 -11.89 15.55 17.53
CA TYR A 489 -11.47 16.87 17.07
C TYR A 489 -11.45 16.91 15.53
N THR A 490 -12.17 17.87 14.93
CA THR A 490 -12.16 18.06 13.49
C THR A 490 -11.17 19.13 13.10
N LEU A 491 -10.09 18.74 12.43
CA LEU A 491 -9.07 19.62 11.88
C LEU A 491 -9.36 19.94 10.42
N ASN A 492 -9.73 21.20 10.12
CA ASN A 492 -9.87 21.66 8.74
C ASN A 492 -8.49 22.04 8.18
N HIS A 493 -8.10 21.39 7.09
CA HIS A 493 -6.81 21.59 6.43
C HIS A 493 -6.57 23.04 6.01
N GLU A 494 -7.57 23.69 5.43
CA GLU A 494 -7.50 25.09 4.98
C GLU A 494 -7.29 26.05 6.15
N ASN A 495 -7.93 25.76 7.27
CA ASN A 495 -7.77 26.56 8.49
C ASN A 495 -6.34 26.44 9.05
N LEU A 496 -5.81 25.20 9.11
CA LEU A 496 -4.44 24.95 9.53
C LEU A 496 -3.42 25.68 8.63
N ILE A 497 -3.61 25.63 7.31
CA ILE A 497 -2.74 26.32 6.35
C ILE A 497 -2.81 27.85 6.50
N ASN A 498 -3.98 28.39 6.80
CA ASN A 498 -4.16 29.84 6.93
C ASN A 498 -3.67 30.38 8.27
N ASN A 499 -3.71 29.60 9.34
CA ASN A 499 -3.27 30.00 10.67
C ASN A 499 -2.66 28.81 11.42
N GLN A 500 -1.43 28.46 11.04
CA GLN A 500 -0.72 27.27 11.56
C GLN A 500 -0.63 27.29 13.09
N GLU A 501 -0.19 28.41 13.70
CA GLU A 501 0.03 28.46 15.14
C GLU A 501 -1.26 28.24 15.92
N LYS A 502 -2.34 28.92 15.56
CA LYS A 502 -3.64 28.78 16.23
C LYS A 502 -4.09 27.33 16.25
N TYR A 503 -4.14 26.68 15.08
CA TYR A 503 -4.65 25.32 14.98
C TYR A 503 -3.68 24.27 15.51
N THR A 504 -2.37 24.54 15.52
CA THR A 504 -1.40 23.70 16.22
C THR A 504 -1.63 23.75 17.73
N ARG A 505 -1.87 24.94 18.31
CA ARG A 505 -2.21 25.06 19.75
C ARG A 505 -3.51 24.32 20.08
N GLU A 506 -4.56 24.47 19.27
CA GLU A 506 -5.82 23.76 19.47
C GLU A 506 -5.65 22.22 19.42
N ILE A 507 -4.82 21.69 18.51
CA ILE A 507 -4.51 20.25 18.44
C ILE A 507 -3.78 19.78 19.70
N LEU A 508 -2.77 20.54 20.16
CA LEU A 508 -2.01 20.21 21.36
C LEU A 508 -2.91 20.25 22.61
N ASP A 509 -3.73 21.29 22.75
CA ASP A 509 -4.70 21.40 23.86
C ASP A 509 -5.68 20.22 23.88
N TYR A 510 -6.25 19.86 22.70
CA TYR A 510 -7.12 18.69 22.58
C TYR A 510 -6.40 17.40 23.01
N CYS A 511 -5.11 17.25 22.66
CA CYS A 511 -4.30 16.11 23.04
C CYS A 511 -3.80 16.19 24.50
N LYS A 512 -4.01 17.29 25.20
CA LYS A 512 -3.48 17.60 26.54
C LYS A 512 -1.94 17.60 26.56
N LEU A 513 -1.36 18.21 25.55
CA LEU A 513 0.07 18.41 25.37
C LEU A 513 0.41 19.88 25.62
N ASP A 514 1.55 20.12 26.27
CA ASP A 514 2.07 21.46 26.45
C ASP A 514 2.51 22.07 25.11
N TRP A 515 2.62 23.39 25.07
CA TRP A 515 3.08 24.06 23.87
C TRP A 515 4.59 23.87 23.66
N GLU A 516 4.97 23.37 22.49
CA GLU A 516 6.36 23.31 22.03
C GLU A 516 6.52 24.01 20.67
N PRO A 517 7.42 25.03 20.55
CA PRO A 517 7.68 25.73 19.29
C PRO A 517 8.12 24.81 18.13
N ALA A 518 8.74 23.67 18.44
CA ALA A 518 9.14 22.65 17.46
C ALA A 518 7.98 22.19 16.59
N CYS A 519 6.73 22.22 17.10
CA CYS A 519 5.54 21.86 16.35
C CYS A 519 5.22 22.83 15.19
N LEU A 520 5.72 24.07 15.23
CA LEU A 520 5.64 25.00 14.09
C LEU A 520 6.72 24.74 13.04
N GLU A 521 7.84 24.18 13.47
CA GLU A 521 8.97 23.85 12.61
C GLU A 521 9.00 22.36 12.23
N PHE A 522 7.84 21.71 12.15
CA PHE A 522 7.64 20.29 11.90
C PHE A 522 8.44 19.75 10.70
N TYR A 523 8.73 20.58 9.71
CA TYR A 523 9.53 20.24 8.52
C TYR A 523 11.01 19.97 8.83
N LYS A 524 11.50 20.38 10.00
CA LYS A 524 12.84 20.10 10.50
C LYS A 524 12.95 18.74 11.21
N THR A 525 11.82 18.16 11.59
CA THR A 525 11.77 16.88 12.31
C THR A 525 12.21 15.74 11.40
N LYS A 526 13.32 15.12 11.74
CA LYS A 526 13.91 14.00 11.00
C LYS A 526 13.26 12.70 11.47
N ARG A 527 12.29 12.21 10.72
CA ARG A 527 11.71 10.87 10.89
C ARG A 527 11.44 10.24 9.53
N GLU A 528 11.31 8.94 9.50
CA GLU A 528 10.85 8.22 8.32
C GLU A 528 9.37 8.53 8.05
N VAL A 529 9.02 8.82 6.79
CA VAL A 529 7.66 9.12 6.37
C VAL A 529 7.33 8.29 5.12
N GLN A 530 6.54 7.25 5.29
CA GLN A 530 6.20 6.29 4.23
C GLN A 530 4.81 6.58 3.64
N THR A 531 4.57 7.78 3.15
CA THR A 531 3.28 8.20 2.59
C THR A 531 3.42 8.92 1.28
N ALA A 532 2.31 9.03 0.55
CA ALA A 532 2.22 9.82 -0.67
C ALA A 532 2.54 11.33 -0.47
N SER A 533 2.61 11.80 0.77
CA SER A 533 2.90 13.20 1.14
C SER A 533 4.30 13.40 1.70
N ASN A 534 5.21 12.41 1.56
CA ASN A 534 6.55 12.43 2.14
C ASN A 534 7.33 13.73 1.84
N GLU A 535 7.41 14.12 0.56
CA GLU A 535 8.13 15.34 0.16
C GLU A 535 7.43 16.63 0.63
N GLN A 536 6.10 16.61 0.78
CA GLN A 536 5.32 17.78 1.13
C GLN A 536 5.51 18.21 2.59
N VAL A 537 5.65 17.25 3.51
CA VAL A 537 5.80 17.52 4.95
C VAL A 537 7.23 17.87 5.36
N ARG A 538 8.17 17.87 4.43
CA ARG A 538 9.56 18.30 4.65
C ARG A 538 9.81 19.76 4.27
N GLU A 539 8.77 20.49 3.97
CA GLU A 539 8.79 21.92 3.68
C GLU A 539 7.82 22.66 4.60
N PRO A 540 8.07 23.96 4.86
CA PRO A 540 7.09 24.81 5.54
C PRO A 540 5.72 24.78 4.84
N ILE A 541 4.66 25.01 5.60
CA ILE A 541 3.31 25.08 5.04
C ILE A 541 3.26 26.09 3.89
N ASN A 542 2.64 25.69 2.78
CA ASN A 542 2.41 26.54 1.64
C ASN A 542 1.00 26.32 1.07
N LYS A 543 0.51 27.32 0.31
CA LYS A 543 -0.86 27.31 -0.26
C LYS A 543 -0.95 26.69 -1.66
N LYS A 544 0.12 26.09 -2.20
CA LYS A 544 0.17 25.61 -3.59
C LYS A 544 -0.87 24.53 -3.91
N SER A 545 -1.32 23.80 -2.89
CA SER A 545 -2.30 22.72 -3.05
C SER A 545 -3.76 23.18 -2.86
N VAL A 546 -3.99 24.42 -2.47
CA VAL A 546 -5.34 24.98 -2.30
C VAL A 546 -5.87 25.46 -3.65
N SER A 547 -7.05 25.04 -4.02
CA SER A 547 -7.69 25.34 -5.32
C SER A 547 -6.87 24.91 -6.56
N GLY A 548 -5.96 23.95 -6.40
CA GLY A 548 -5.13 23.44 -7.50
C GLY A 548 -5.94 22.81 -8.64
N TRP A 549 -7.14 22.31 -8.32
CA TRP A 549 -8.08 21.73 -9.29
C TRP A 549 -8.58 22.74 -10.34
N LYS A 550 -8.58 24.04 -10.05
CA LYS A 550 -9.08 25.08 -10.99
C LYS A 550 -8.37 25.07 -12.33
N LYS A 551 -7.08 24.67 -12.36
CA LYS A 551 -6.31 24.50 -13.61
C LYS A 551 -6.85 23.38 -14.51
N TYR A 552 -7.70 22.51 -13.97
CA TYR A 552 -8.27 21.32 -14.61
C TYR A 552 -9.80 21.32 -14.57
N GLU A 553 -10.42 22.44 -14.30
CA GLU A 553 -11.86 22.58 -14.07
C GLU A 553 -12.69 21.91 -15.17
N SER A 554 -12.33 22.15 -16.44
CA SER A 554 -13.05 21.61 -17.60
C SER A 554 -13.13 20.09 -17.67
N ILE A 555 -12.20 19.38 -17.04
CA ILE A 555 -12.20 17.90 -17.04
C ILE A 555 -12.79 17.31 -15.75
N LEU A 556 -13.15 18.14 -14.77
CA LEU A 556 -13.63 17.73 -13.44
C LEU A 556 -15.15 17.89 -13.26
N GLU A 557 -15.87 18.32 -14.30
CA GLU A 557 -17.33 18.47 -14.22
C GLU A 557 -18.08 17.20 -13.78
N PRO A 558 -17.71 15.98 -14.23
CA PRO A 558 -18.32 14.77 -13.70
C PRO A 558 -18.09 14.58 -12.20
N LEU A 559 -16.88 14.87 -11.70
CA LEU A 559 -16.58 14.77 -10.27
C LEU A 559 -17.42 15.77 -9.44
N LYS A 560 -17.48 17.02 -9.86
CA LYS A 560 -18.26 18.08 -9.19
C LYS A 560 -19.74 17.71 -9.11
N LYS A 561 -20.29 17.16 -10.18
CA LYS A 561 -21.67 16.68 -10.21
C LYS A 561 -21.93 15.69 -9.07
N TYR A 562 -21.13 14.62 -8.97
CA TYR A 562 -21.33 13.57 -7.97
C TYR A 562 -20.97 14.01 -6.53
N LEU A 563 -20.07 14.97 -6.36
CA LEU A 563 -19.81 15.59 -5.05
C LEU A 563 -20.99 16.43 -4.53
N ASN A 564 -21.87 16.89 -5.41
CA ASN A 564 -23.01 17.74 -5.06
C ASN A 564 -24.36 16.98 -5.02
N GLU A 565 -24.41 15.72 -5.46
CA GLU A 565 -25.64 14.92 -5.54
C GLU A 565 -26.28 14.56 -4.18
N ASN A 566 -25.59 14.79 -3.04
CA ASN A 566 -26.06 14.40 -1.70
C ASN A 566 -25.89 15.52 -0.66
N ASN A 567 -26.22 16.75 -1.01
CA ASN A 567 -26.22 17.86 -0.03
C ASN A 567 -27.58 18.03 0.69
N ASP A 568 -28.46 17.03 0.66
CA ASP A 568 -29.73 16.99 1.41
C ASP A 568 -29.67 16.01 2.60
#